data_a2d7501b6fcd69897f2c678951bf2c1a
#
_entry.id   a2d7501b6fcd69897f2c678951bf2c1a
#
_cell.length_a   1.000
_cell.length_b   1.000
_cell.length_c   1.000
_cell.angle_alpha   90.00
_cell.angle_beta   90.00
_cell.angle_gamma   90.00
#
_symmetry.space_group_name_H-M   'P 1'
#
loop_
_entity.id
_entity.type
_entity.pdbx_description
1 polymer ?
#
loop_
_entity_poly.entity_id
_entity_poly.type
_entity_poly.pdbx_seq_one_letter_code
_entity_poly.pdbx_strand_id
1 'polypeptide(L)'
;EIERRLIPDIRARIITRHHVAPSDFAGDMRAHLGSAFSLAPVNSQSLCLRPHNRDAVIRNLYLVGAGTHPGAGVPYVLAGAKLTAGLMLEG
;
A
#
# COMPACT_ATOMS: atom_id res chain seq x y z
N GLU A 1 11.06 26.39 3.05
CA GLU A 1 9.75 27.01 2.83
C GLU A 1 8.90 27.00 4.10
N ILE A 2 8.74 25.84 4.77
CA ILE A 2 7.97 25.71 6.03
C ILE A 2 8.52 26.64 7.11
N GLU A 3 9.85 26.63 7.29
CA GLU A 3 10.53 27.49 8.28
C GLU A 3 10.27 28.99 8.03
N ARG A 4 10.28 29.38 6.76
CA ARG A 4 10.07 30.78 6.38
C ARG A 4 8.61 31.23 6.51
N ARG A 5 7.65 30.33 6.26
CA ARG A 5 6.22 30.71 6.16
C ARG A 5 5.39 30.38 7.39
N LEU A 6 5.71 29.28 8.06
CA LEU A 6 4.82 28.72 9.08
C LEU A 6 5.44 28.71 10.48
N ILE A 7 6.66 28.21 10.62
CA ILE A 7 7.28 28.01 11.93
C ILE A 7 8.73 28.50 11.89
N PRO A 8 9.01 29.74 12.35
CA PRO A 8 10.38 30.24 12.45
C PRO A 8 11.23 29.33 13.34
N ASP A 9 12.50 29.17 12.98
CA ASP A 9 13.50 28.38 13.72
C ASP A 9 13.14 26.92 13.95
N ILE A 10 12.32 26.34 13.07
CA ILE A 10 11.88 24.94 13.20
C ILE A 10 13.06 23.98 13.33
N ARG A 11 14.16 24.25 12.60
CA ARG A 11 15.36 23.39 12.65
C ARG A 11 15.97 23.29 14.04
N ALA A 12 16.00 24.40 14.77
CA ALA A 12 16.51 24.43 16.14
C ALA A 12 15.57 23.74 17.15
N ARG A 13 14.32 23.53 16.78
CA ARG A 13 13.29 22.91 17.62
C ARG A 13 13.11 21.40 17.38
N ILE A 14 13.75 20.87 16.33
CA ILE A 14 13.66 19.43 16.01
C ILE A 14 14.53 18.64 17.01
N ILE A 15 13.90 17.85 17.86
CA ILE A 15 14.57 16.96 18.81
C ILE A 15 14.98 15.64 18.13
N THR A 16 14.08 15.08 17.31
CA THR A 16 14.35 13.85 16.57
C THR A 16 13.86 13.98 15.14
N ARG A 17 14.55 13.30 14.25
CA ARG A 17 14.18 13.24 12.83
C ARG A 17 14.35 11.81 12.32
N HIS A 18 13.28 11.29 11.76
CA HIS A 18 13.30 10.04 11.01
C HIS A 18 12.70 10.27 9.63
N HIS A 19 13.23 9.65 8.60
CA HIS A 19 12.67 9.67 7.26
C HIS A 19 12.76 8.27 6.65
N VAL A 20 11.80 7.95 5.81
CA VAL A 20 11.76 6.71 5.05
C VAL A 20 11.68 7.09 3.58
N ALA A 21 12.60 6.57 2.80
CA ALA A 21 12.70 6.81 1.37
C ALA A 21 12.22 5.59 0.56
N PRO A 22 11.99 5.73 -0.74
CA PRO A 22 11.67 4.58 -1.60
C PRO A 22 12.71 3.45 -1.54
N SER A 23 13.98 3.77 -1.35
CA SER A 23 15.05 2.79 -1.14
C SER A 23 14.85 1.89 0.07
N ASP A 24 14.27 2.43 1.16
CA ASP A 24 14.02 1.68 2.38
C ASP A 24 12.87 0.70 2.15
N PHE A 25 11.80 1.13 1.45
CA PHE A 25 10.73 0.23 1.04
C PHE A 25 11.21 -0.88 0.10
N ALA A 26 12.12 -0.57 -0.82
CA ALA A 26 12.69 -1.58 -1.70
C ALA A 26 13.57 -2.59 -0.95
N GLY A 27 14.40 -2.11 0.00
CA GLY A 27 15.31 -2.94 0.79
C GLY A 27 14.58 -3.75 1.86
N ASP A 28 13.89 -3.08 2.76
CA ASP A 28 13.33 -3.69 3.96
C ASP A 28 12.04 -4.48 3.68
N MET A 29 11.20 -3.98 2.78
CA MET A 29 9.90 -4.58 2.46
C MET A 29 9.88 -5.28 1.10
N ARG A 30 10.99 -5.29 0.36
CA ARG A 30 11.08 -5.84 -1.00
C ARG A 30 10.02 -5.28 -1.95
N ALA A 31 9.60 -4.03 -1.69
CA ALA A 31 8.61 -3.37 -2.51
C ALA A 31 9.19 -3.05 -3.90
N HIS A 32 8.49 -3.45 -4.95
CA HIS A 32 8.92 -3.20 -6.32
C HIS A 32 9.10 -1.71 -6.57
N LEU A 33 10.30 -1.32 -7.00
CA LEU A 33 10.72 0.08 -7.22
C LEU A 33 10.51 1.01 -6.01
N GLY A 34 10.48 0.46 -4.79
CA GLY A 34 10.29 1.23 -3.57
C GLY A 34 8.86 1.76 -3.38
N SER A 35 7.87 1.14 -4.02
CA SER A 35 6.47 1.54 -3.93
C SER A 35 5.88 1.21 -2.56
N ALA A 36 5.59 2.23 -1.75
CA ALA A 36 4.99 2.07 -0.42
C ALA A 36 3.55 1.54 -0.46
N PHE A 37 2.80 1.87 -1.51
CA PHE A 37 1.37 1.57 -1.63
C PHE A 37 1.02 0.67 -2.83
N SER A 38 2.02 0.02 -3.43
CA SER A 38 1.85 -0.85 -4.60
C SER A 38 1.38 -0.08 -5.83
N LEU A 39 0.27 -0.47 -6.46
CA LEU A 39 -0.23 0.15 -7.68
C LEU A 39 -0.75 1.57 -7.45
N ALA A 40 -0.50 2.46 -8.39
CA ALA A 40 -0.98 3.84 -8.34
C ALA A 40 -2.52 3.90 -8.31
N PRO A 41 -3.12 4.84 -7.58
CA PRO A 41 -4.57 5.00 -7.51
C PRO A 41 -5.12 5.80 -8.70
N VAL A 42 -4.75 5.37 -9.91
CA VAL A 42 -5.30 5.92 -11.15
C VAL A 42 -6.52 5.12 -11.59
N ASN A 43 -7.40 5.70 -12.40
CA ASN A 43 -8.67 5.07 -12.78
C ASN A 43 -8.50 3.68 -13.40
N SER A 44 -7.47 3.49 -14.24
CA SER A 44 -7.14 2.22 -14.87
C SER A 44 -6.55 1.15 -13.94
N GLN A 45 -6.23 1.49 -12.70
CA GLN A 45 -5.61 0.62 -11.70
C GLN A 45 -6.33 0.69 -10.35
N SER A 46 -7.63 1.01 -10.36
CA SER A 46 -8.41 1.19 -9.13
C SER A 46 -9.59 0.22 -9.08
N LEU A 47 -10.02 -0.10 -7.88
CA LEU A 47 -11.18 -0.95 -7.60
C LEU A 47 -11.14 -2.29 -8.34
N CYS A 48 -12.12 -2.55 -9.19
CA CYS A 48 -12.24 -3.80 -9.95
C CYS A 48 -11.17 -4.02 -11.03
N LEU A 49 -10.38 -2.98 -11.35
CA LEU A 49 -9.26 -3.08 -12.29
C LEU A 49 -7.94 -3.49 -11.61
N ARG A 50 -7.94 -3.67 -10.30
CA ARG A 50 -6.82 -4.28 -9.56
C ARG A 50 -6.84 -5.80 -9.69
N PRO A 51 -5.68 -6.45 -9.48
CA PRO A 51 -5.64 -7.91 -9.40
C PRO A 51 -6.70 -8.43 -8.42
N HIS A 52 -7.44 -9.44 -8.83
CA HIS A 52 -8.46 -10.07 -8.01
C HIS A 52 -7.84 -10.87 -6.85
N ASN A 53 -8.62 -11.10 -5.80
CA ASN A 53 -8.17 -11.80 -4.61
C ASN A 53 -7.98 -13.32 -4.83
N ARG A 54 -8.52 -13.89 -5.91
CA ARG A 54 -8.28 -15.27 -6.34
C ARG A 54 -7.71 -15.24 -7.76
N ASP A 55 -6.63 -15.95 -7.99
CA ASP A 55 -6.03 -16.07 -9.31
C ASP A 55 -6.91 -16.92 -10.22
N ALA A 56 -7.04 -16.53 -11.49
CA ALA A 56 -7.90 -17.21 -12.46
C ALA A 56 -7.21 -18.43 -13.09
N VAL A 57 -5.89 -18.47 -13.06
CA VAL A 57 -5.08 -19.48 -13.75
C VAL A 57 -4.45 -20.45 -12.75
N ILE A 58 -3.87 -19.92 -11.69
CA ILE A 58 -3.17 -20.72 -10.70
C ILE A 58 -4.15 -21.15 -9.60
N ARG A 59 -4.39 -22.44 -9.54
CA ARG A 59 -5.29 -23.03 -8.56
C ARG A 59 -4.76 -22.84 -7.13
N ASN A 60 -5.64 -22.44 -6.21
CA ASN A 60 -5.32 -22.19 -4.80
C ASN A 60 -4.34 -21.02 -4.56
N LEU A 61 -4.13 -20.16 -5.54
CA LEU A 61 -3.40 -18.90 -5.35
C LEU A 61 -4.38 -17.79 -5.00
N TYR A 62 -4.16 -17.18 -3.83
CA TYR A 62 -4.93 -16.06 -3.34
C TYR A 62 -4.02 -14.86 -3.09
N LEU A 63 -4.51 -13.68 -3.41
CA LEU A 63 -3.78 -12.43 -3.29
C LEU A 63 -4.51 -11.49 -2.34
N VAL A 64 -3.78 -10.87 -1.42
CA VAL A 64 -4.33 -9.93 -0.46
C VAL A 64 -3.35 -8.80 -0.17
N GLY A 65 -3.86 -7.60 0.05
CA GLY A 65 -3.07 -6.44 0.39
C GLY A 65 -3.41 -5.21 -0.41
N ALA A 66 -2.60 -4.16 -0.27
CA ALA A 66 -2.84 -2.86 -0.89
C ALA A 66 -2.82 -2.88 -2.44
N GLY A 67 -2.15 -3.86 -3.03
CA GLY A 67 -2.05 -4.02 -4.49
C GLY A 67 -3.23 -4.76 -5.14
N THR A 68 -4.13 -5.34 -4.36
CA THR A 68 -5.27 -6.14 -4.83
C THR A 68 -6.59 -5.40 -4.68
N HIS A 69 -7.66 -5.98 -5.23
CA HIS A 69 -9.02 -5.48 -5.00
C HIS A 69 -9.38 -5.56 -3.49
N PRO A 70 -10.06 -4.58 -2.90
CA PRO A 70 -10.58 -3.34 -3.51
C PRO A 70 -9.56 -2.18 -3.55
N GLY A 71 -8.40 -2.27 -2.92
CA GLY A 71 -7.37 -1.26 -3.05
C GLY A 71 -6.56 -0.96 -1.79
N ALA A 72 -5.83 0.15 -1.81
CA ALA A 72 -4.97 0.62 -0.74
C ALA A 72 -5.75 1.39 0.34
N GLY A 73 -5.20 1.40 1.54
CA GLY A 73 -5.80 2.02 2.73
C GLY A 73 -6.34 1.00 3.71
N VAL A 74 -6.23 1.29 5.01
CA VAL A 74 -6.57 0.32 6.08
C VAL A 74 -7.97 -0.28 5.92
N PRO A 75 -9.06 0.49 5.68
CA PRO A 75 -10.39 -0.09 5.52
C PRO A 75 -10.47 -1.03 4.32
N TYR A 76 -9.86 -0.67 3.20
CA TYR A 76 -9.89 -1.47 1.97
C TYR A 76 -9.06 -2.74 2.10
N VAL A 77 -7.90 -2.68 2.74
CA VAL A 77 -7.06 -3.86 2.99
C VAL A 77 -7.76 -4.85 3.91
N LEU A 78 -8.44 -4.38 4.95
CA LEU A 78 -9.24 -5.23 5.84
C LEU A 78 -10.44 -5.86 5.11
N ALA A 79 -11.12 -5.10 4.26
CA ALA A 79 -12.19 -5.62 3.41
C ALA A 79 -11.67 -6.68 2.43
N GLY A 80 -10.52 -6.44 1.80
CA GLY A 80 -9.85 -7.39 0.92
C GLY A 80 -9.45 -8.69 1.64
N ALA A 81 -8.95 -8.58 2.87
CA ALA A 81 -8.62 -9.75 3.70
C ALA A 81 -9.86 -10.60 4.02
N LYS A 82 -10.98 -9.97 4.39
CA LYS A 82 -12.25 -10.66 4.63
C LYS A 82 -12.77 -11.35 3.37
N LEU A 83 -12.70 -10.68 2.24
CA LEU A 83 -13.09 -11.21 0.93
C LEU A 83 -12.24 -12.44 0.56
N THR A 84 -10.92 -12.33 0.71
CA THR A 84 -9.99 -13.43 0.42
C THR A 84 -10.25 -14.64 1.31
N ALA A 85 -10.46 -14.41 2.61
CA ALA A 85 -10.80 -15.49 3.55
C ALA A 85 -12.11 -16.20 3.16
N GLY A 86 -13.14 -15.44 2.76
CA GLY A 86 -14.37 -16.01 2.22
C GLY A 86 -14.15 -16.90 1.02
N LEU A 87 -13.40 -16.42 0.02
CA LEU A 87 -13.06 -17.18 -1.18
C LEU A 87 -12.26 -18.48 -0.88
N MET A 88 -11.42 -18.46 0.15
CA MET A 88 -10.67 -19.65 0.58
C MET A 88 -11.58 -20.69 1.25
N LEU A 89 -12.61 -20.25 1.98
CA LEU A 89 -13.56 -21.14 2.66
C LEU A 89 -14.61 -21.72 1.71
N GLU A 90 -14.94 -21.01 0.65
CA GLU A 90 -15.88 -21.49 -0.38
C GLU A 90 -15.24 -22.54 -1.32
N GLY A 91 -13.92 -22.67 -1.25
CA GLY A 91 -13.15 -23.72 -1.92
C GLY A 91 -12.89 -23.57 -3.33
#